data_04804335d093a660e1664fa71af686bf
#
_entry.id   04804335d093a660e1664fa71af686bf
#
_cell.length_a   1.000
_cell.length_b   1.000
_cell.length_c   1.000
_cell.angle_alpha   90.00
_cell.angle_beta   90.00
_cell.angle_gamma   90.00
#
_symmetry.space_group_name_H-M   'P 1'
#
loop_
_entity.id
_entity.type
_entity.pdbx_description
1 polymer ?
#
loop_
_entity_poly.entity_id
_entity_poly.type
_entity_poly.pdbx_seq_one_letter_code
_entity_poly.pdbx_strand_id
1 'polypeptide(L)'
;MDEVVVGIDFGSSGSGFAYAFGDNIDEINIGHIYGANADNKVPTEIIIDDNNNAVFFGNDCLDYIKKKGINAGHYFKEIKMNLYEKKTEIQANNSEKILPLTLVIQRVLEKLKELAIAEIKKNRPSEQNNIKYVVTVPAIWEESQKNIMIDASIKAGLIKEEDDKSLFFALEPEAASYYCSNNKSIEIKEGDYYIICDLGGGTGDIVTHLIGANKNVNEIYPPNGGKFGSNEINKLFLEDVIFKIFDCKDFSTYYRKYLEVNTNKEKEDIEDEVTLYNTWLELERNINDFKEGTKNNNINIQNVDDLNDVGYYPINLELFKDIYNDEINKKKLINNLVEKYNKSVKKDELKIKIKSSNKWIIVFPHKIIYYYIKEQVKSICELINKILDYEK
;
A
#
# COMPACT_ATOMS: atom_id res chain seq x y z
N MET A 1 1.45 -26.52 28.54
CA MET A 1 1.77 -26.25 27.13
C MET A 1 1.85 -24.74 27.04
N ASP A 2 2.99 -24.27 26.63
CA ASP A 2 3.21 -22.84 26.59
C ASP A 2 2.40 -22.26 25.44
N GLU A 3 1.71 -21.16 25.74
CA GLU A 3 0.89 -20.43 24.81
C GLU A 3 1.79 -19.64 23.82
N VAL A 4 1.43 -19.58 22.54
CA VAL A 4 2.10 -18.74 21.57
C VAL A 4 1.14 -17.63 21.15
N VAL A 5 1.58 -16.39 21.17
CA VAL A 5 0.82 -15.26 20.66
C VAL A 5 1.40 -14.84 19.32
N VAL A 6 0.56 -14.76 18.29
CA VAL A 6 0.93 -14.30 16.94
C VAL A 6 0.20 -13.02 16.65
N GLY A 7 0.93 -11.91 16.48
CA GLY A 7 0.41 -10.65 15.98
C GLY A 7 0.48 -10.61 14.47
N ILE A 8 -0.63 -10.31 13.80
CA ILE A 8 -0.73 -10.15 12.34
C ILE A 8 -1.04 -8.69 12.05
N ASP A 9 -0.17 -8.04 11.31
CA ASP A 9 -0.41 -6.73 10.73
C ASP A 9 -0.91 -6.91 9.28
N PHE A 10 -2.21 -6.73 9.10
CA PHE A 10 -2.86 -6.72 7.79
C PHE A 10 -2.90 -5.28 7.26
N GLY A 11 -1.82 -4.83 6.61
CA GLY A 11 -1.67 -3.46 6.12
C GLY A 11 -2.19 -3.24 4.70
N SER A 12 -2.43 -1.98 4.32
CA SER A 12 -2.89 -1.62 2.96
C SER A 12 -1.81 -1.83 1.89
N SER A 13 -0.55 -1.52 2.22
CA SER A 13 0.58 -1.68 1.30
C SER A 13 1.39 -2.92 1.59
N GLY A 14 1.54 -3.30 2.86
CA GLY A 14 2.32 -4.45 3.26
C GLY A 14 1.78 -5.08 4.52
N SER A 15 1.84 -6.41 4.57
CA SER A 15 1.45 -7.24 5.72
C SER A 15 2.62 -7.99 6.27
N GLY A 16 2.55 -8.30 7.56
CA GLY A 16 3.58 -9.05 8.26
C GLY A 16 3.04 -9.68 9.54
N PHE A 17 3.91 -10.39 10.25
CA PHE A 17 3.58 -10.97 11.55
C PHE A 17 4.77 -10.91 12.52
N ALA A 18 4.43 -10.99 13.80
CA ALA A 18 5.40 -11.21 14.87
C ALA A 18 4.81 -12.23 15.84
N TYR A 19 5.64 -12.89 16.66
CA TYR A 19 5.17 -13.83 17.64
C TYR A 19 6.02 -13.80 18.91
N ALA A 20 5.41 -14.22 20.02
CA ALA A 20 6.08 -14.41 21.30
C ALA A 20 5.62 -15.72 21.94
N PHE A 21 6.50 -16.35 22.73
CA PHE A 21 6.17 -17.52 23.52
C PHE A 21 5.74 -17.10 24.92
N GLY A 22 4.73 -17.77 25.49
CA GLY A 22 4.14 -17.38 26.76
C GLY A 22 5.07 -17.44 27.96
N ASP A 23 6.17 -18.23 27.90
CA ASP A 23 7.23 -18.27 28.88
C ASP A 23 8.21 -17.08 28.78
N ASN A 24 8.22 -16.38 27.66
CA ASN A 24 9.05 -15.19 27.41
C ASN A 24 8.35 -14.19 26.50
N ILE A 25 7.27 -13.58 27.00
CA ILE A 25 6.43 -12.65 26.24
C ILE A 25 7.15 -11.33 25.91
N ASP A 26 8.23 -11.02 26.64
CA ASP A 26 9.03 -9.80 26.38
C ASP A 26 10.00 -10.00 25.20
N GLU A 27 10.24 -11.24 24.77
CA GLU A 27 11.04 -11.54 23.59
C GLU A 27 10.16 -11.70 22.37
N ILE A 28 9.96 -10.59 21.66
CA ILE A 28 9.17 -10.57 20.43
C ILE A 28 10.04 -10.97 19.24
N ASN A 29 9.62 -12.02 18.56
CA ASN A 29 10.23 -12.50 17.34
C ASN A 29 9.49 -11.87 16.15
N ILE A 30 10.19 -11.09 15.34
CA ILE A 30 9.62 -10.53 14.12
C ILE A 30 9.68 -11.61 13.03
N GLY A 31 8.54 -11.86 12.40
CA GLY A 31 8.44 -12.86 11.33
C GLY A 31 9.26 -12.44 10.10
N HIS A 32 10.00 -13.39 9.57
CA HIS A 32 10.75 -13.23 8.33
C HIS A 32 9.97 -13.89 7.19
N ILE A 33 9.45 -13.08 6.27
CA ILE A 33 8.78 -13.59 5.09
C ILE A 33 9.83 -13.73 3.99
N TYR A 34 10.13 -15.00 3.67
CA TYR A 34 11.19 -15.33 2.72
C TYR A 34 10.83 -14.87 1.31
N GLY A 35 11.72 -14.12 0.69
CA GLY A 35 11.73 -13.66 -0.67
C GLY A 35 13.14 -13.21 -1.02
N ALA A 36 13.36 -12.65 -2.20
CA ALA A 36 14.68 -12.15 -2.63
C ALA A 36 15.27 -11.05 -1.70
N ASN A 37 14.41 -10.41 -0.91
CA ASN A 37 14.77 -9.53 0.19
C ASN A 37 14.06 -10.07 1.45
N ALA A 38 14.80 -10.37 2.51
CA ALA A 38 14.25 -10.81 3.80
C ALA A 38 13.60 -9.60 4.50
N ASP A 39 12.43 -9.21 4.06
CA ASP A 39 11.69 -8.09 4.63
C ASP A 39 10.75 -8.60 5.74
N ASN A 40 10.58 -7.80 6.79
CA ASN A 40 9.65 -8.07 7.88
C ASN A 40 8.18 -7.89 7.46
N LYS A 41 7.95 -7.21 6.34
CA LYS A 41 6.65 -7.04 5.68
C LYS A 41 6.79 -7.29 4.19
N VAL A 42 5.75 -7.88 3.60
CA VAL A 42 5.64 -8.07 2.15
C VAL A 42 4.42 -7.32 1.62
N PRO A 43 4.38 -6.97 0.33
CA PRO A 43 3.20 -6.38 -0.29
C PRO A 43 1.94 -7.18 0.04
N THR A 44 0.85 -6.48 0.40
CA THR A 44 -0.47 -7.10 0.61
C THR A 44 -1.12 -7.39 -0.74
N GLU A 45 -0.52 -8.33 -1.45
CA GLU A 45 -0.84 -8.73 -2.82
C GLU A 45 -0.97 -10.24 -2.90
N ILE A 46 -1.94 -10.73 -3.69
CA ILE A 46 -2.20 -12.18 -3.78
C ILE A 46 -2.66 -12.55 -5.19
N ILE A 47 -2.24 -13.73 -5.64
CA ILE A 47 -2.76 -14.37 -6.85
C ILE A 47 -3.63 -15.55 -6.43
N ILE A 48 -4.85 -15.58 -6.95
CA ILE A 48 -5.87 -16.61 -6.67
C ILE A 48 -6.21 -17.30 -8.00
N ASP A 49 -6.24 -18.63 -8.00
CA ASP A 49 -6.61 -19.43 -9.17
C ASP A 49 -8.14 -19.47 -9.41
N ASP A 50 -8.56 -20.12 -10.51
CA ASP A 50 -9.98 -20.30 -10.84
C ASP A 50 -10.75 -21.12 -9.81
N ASN A 51 -10.06 -21.94 -9.01
CA ASN A 51 -10.61 -22.74 -7.92
C ASN A 51 -10.64 -21.99 -6.59
N ASN A 52 -10.32 -20.70 -6.61
CA ASN A 52 -10.23 -19.83 -5.44
C ASN A 52 -9.12 -20.19 -4.44
N ASN A 53 -8.06 -20.87 -4.86
CA ASN A 53 -6.88 -21.13 -4.02
C ASN A 53 -5.85 -20.04 -4.17
N ALA A 54 -5.18 -19.67 -3.07
CA ALA A 54 -4.05 -18.76 -3.11
C ALA A 54 -2.82 -19.47 -3.71
N VAL A 55 -2.35 -18.95 -4.85
CA VAL A 55 -1.19 -19.50 -5.57
C VAL A 55 0.10 -18.82 -5.11
N PHE A 56 0.09 -17.49 -5.06
CA PHE A 56 1.22 -16.66 -4.62
C PHE A 56 0.76 -15.54 -3.71
N PHE A 57 1.67 -15.08 -2.84
CA PHE A 57 1.46 -13.99 -1.90
C PHE A 57 2.71 -13.10 -1.80
N GLY A 58 2.52 -11.81 -1.65
CA GLY A 58 3.59 -10.84 -1.45
C GLY A 58 4.50 -10.66 -2.67
N ASN A 59 5.79 -10.60 -2.46
CA ASN A 59 6.79 -10.34 -3.50
C ASN A 59 6.75 -11.32 -4.68
N ASP A 60 6.36 -12.58 -4.41
CA ASP A 60 6.31 -13.62 -5.43
C ASP A 60 5.21 -13.37 -6.49
N CYS A 61 4.18 -12.57 -6.17
CA CYS A 61 3.09 -12.27 -7.09
C CYS A 61 3.60 -11.61 -8.37
N LEU A 62 4.41 -10.57 -8.23
CA LEU A 62 4.91 -9.82 -9.38
C LEU A 62 5.90 -10.61 -10.22
N ASP A 63 6.75 -11.41 -9.58
CA ASP A 63 7.70 -12.27 -10.31
C ASP A 63 6.96 -13.38 -11.07
N TYR A 64 5.86 -13.86 -10.52
CA TYR A 64 5.04 -14.85 -11.20
C TYR A 64 4.25 -14.25 -12.37
N ILE A 65 3.65 -13.07 -12.19
CA ILE A 65 2.97 -12.35 -13.27
C ILE A 65 3.95 -12.08 -14.44
N LYS A 66 5.18 -11.64 -14.14
CA LYS A 66 6.22 -11.44 -15.15
C LYS A 66 6.56 -12.70 -15.96
N LYS A 67 6.53 -13.88 -15.33
CA LYS A 67 6.87 -15.15 -15.96
C LYS A 67 5.72 -15.80 -16.71
N LYS A 68 4.49 -15.66 -16.23
CA LYS A 68 3.30 -16.39 -16.71
C LYS A 68 2.24 -15.50 -17.34
N GLY A 69 2.34 -14.20 -17.14
CA GLY A 69 1.41 -13.24 -17.64
C GLY A 69 0.00 -13.34 -17.03
N ILE A 70 -1.00 -12.91 -17.79
CA ILE A 70 -2.43 -12.95 -17.40
C ILE A 70 -2.90 -14.35 -17.04
N ASN A 71 -2.33 -15.39 -17.67
CA ASN A 71 -2.65 -16.79 -17.35
C ASN A 71 -2.14 -17.24 -15.97
N ALA A 72 -1.58 -16.33 -15.20
CA ALA A 72 -1.06 -16.60 -13.86
C ALA A 72 -2.16 -16.80 -12.79
N GLY A 73 -3.42 -16.59 -13.12
CA GLY A 73 -4.53 -16.48 -12.18
C GLY A 73 -4.93 -15.01 -11.96
N HIS A 74 -5.75 -14.77 -10.97
CA HIS A 74 -6.35 -13.47 -10.69
C HIS A 74 -5.54 -12.74 -9.63
N TYR A 75 -4.99 -11.60 -9.98
CA TYR A 75 -4.14 -10.78 -9.11
C TYR A 75 -4.95 -9.72 -8.39
N PHE A 76 -4.79 -9.65 -7.07
CA PHE A 76 -5.47 -8.69 -6.21
C PHE A 76 -4.46 -7.88 -5.40
N LYS A 77 -4.61 -6.56 -5.43
CA LYS A 77 -3.89 -5.58 -4.61
C LYS A 77 -4.86 -4.57 -4.00
N GLU A 78 -4.40 -3.70 -3.09
CA GLU A 78 -5.22 -2.69 -2.40
C GLU A 78 -6.43 -3.29 -1.65
N ILE A 79 -6.29 -4.53 -1.18
CA ILE A 79 -7.38 -5.32 -0.58
C ILE A 79 -7.99 -4.58 0.61
N LYS A 80 -7.17 -4.04 1.51
CA LYS A 80 -7.61 -3.30 2.71
C LYS A 80 -8.33 -1.99 2.35
N MET A 81 -7.96 -1.35 1.24
CA MET A 81 -8.63 -0.13 0.77
C MET A 81 -10.05 -0.39 0.29
N ASN A 82 -10.30 -1.55 -0.35
CA ASN A 82 -11.66 -1.97 -0.71
C ASN A 82 -12.52 -2.17 0.55
N LEU A 83 -11.94 -2.69 1.63
CA LEU A 83 -12.64 -2.82 2.92
C LEU A 83 -12.89 -1.45 3.56
N TYR A 84 -11.92 -0.53 3.49
CA TYR A 84 -12.10 0.86 3.93
C TYR A 84 -13.26 1.54 3.17
N GLU A 85 -13.42 1.29 1.89
CA GLU A 85 -14.51 1.79 1.04
C GLU A 85 -15.84 1.04 1.25
N LYS A 86 -15.92 0.13 2.22
CA LYS A 86 -17.11 -0.67 2.57
C LYS A 86 -17.63 -1.53 1.42
N LYS A 87 -16.72 -1.94 0.51
CA LYS A 87 -17.05 -2.89 -0.55
C LYS A 87 -17.16 -4.30 0.00
N THR A 88 -18.01 -5.09 -0.59
CA THR A 88 -18.18 -6.52 -0.27
C THR A 88 -17.52 -7.43 -1.29
N GLU A 89 -17.12 -6.87 -2.42
CA GLU A 89 -16.48 -7.55 -3.54
C GLU A 89 -15.25 -6.77 -4.01
N ILE A 90 -14.32 -7.47 -4.63
CA ILE A 90 -13.13 -6.90 -5.22
C ILE A 90 -12.90 -7.49 -6.61
N GLN A 91 -12.60 -6.63 -7.57
CA GLN A 91 -12.20 -7.04 -8.92
C GLN A 91 -10.69 -7.27 -8.97
N ALA A 92 -10.28 -8.31 -9.67
CA ALA A 92 -8.87 -8.56 -9.95
C ALA A 92 -8.26 -7.42 -10.79
N ASN A 93 -6.99 -7.10 -10.52
CA ASN A 93 -6.29 -6.01 -11.22
C ASN A 93 -5.87 -6.38 -12.65
N ASN A 94 -5.78 -7.68 -12.96
CA ASN A 94 -5.34 -8.21 -14.24
C ASN A 94 -6.43 -8.93 -15.04
N SER A 95 -7.67 -8.95 -14.56
CA SER A 95 -8.79 -9.62 -15.23
C SER A 95 -10.13 -9.06 -14.77
N GLU A 96 -11.21 -9.48 -15.45
CA GLU A 96 -12.58 -9.12 -15.06
C GLU A 96 -13.15 -9.97 -13.91
N LYS A 97 -12.35 -10.85 -13.33
CA LYS A 97 -12.78 -11.69 -12.20
C LYS A 97 -13.11 -10.85 -10.99
N ILE A 98 -14.31 -11.05 -10.46
CA ILE A 98 -14.77 -10.44 -9.20
C ILE A 98 -14.90 -11.56 -8.17
N LEU A 99 -14.38 -11.34 -6.98
CA LEU A 99 -14.49 -12.24 -5.84
C LEU A 99 -15.05 -11.52 -4.62
N PRO A 100 -15.72 -12.26 -3.70
CA PRO A 100 -16.07 -11.72 -2.40
C PRO A 100 -14.81 -11.23 -1.68
N LEU A 101 -14.84 -10.00 -1.16
CA LEU A 101 -13.70 -9.40 -0.47
C LEU A 101 -13.27 -10.25 0.73
N THR A 102 -14.24 -10.83 1.46
CA THR A 102 -13.97 -11.78 2.57
C THR A 102 -13.11 -12.96 2.13
N LEU A 103 -13.36 -13.51 0.93
CA LEU A 103 -12.57 -14.64 0.41
C LEU A 103 -11.12 -14.22 0.15
N VAL A 104 -10.91 -13.04 -0.45
CA VAL A 104 -9.55 -12.56 -0.75
C VAL A 104 -8.79 -12.27 0.54
N ILE A 105 -9.43 -11.65 1.54
CA ILE A 105 -8.86 -11.43 2.88
C ILE A 105 -8.54 -12.78 3.56
N GLN A 106 -9.47 -13.73 3.52
CA GLN A 106 -9.25 -15.09 4.03
C GLN A 106 -7.95 -15.68 3.47
N ARG A 107 -7.73 -15.61 2.16
CA ARG A 107 -6.53 -16.17 1.52
C ARG A 107 -5.25 -15.47 1.96
N VAL A 108 -5.28 -14.15 2.19
CA VAL A 108 -4.14 -13.42 2.76
C VAL A 108 -3.84 -13.89 4.18
N LEU A 109 -4.87 -13.97 5.03
CA LEU A 109 -4.72 -14.42 6.41
C LEU A 109 -4.23 -15.88 6.51
N GLU A 110 -4.70 -16.77 5.61
CA GLU A 110 -4.19 -18.14 5.50
C GLU A 110 -2.69 -18.17 5.21
N LYS A 111 -2.21 -17.33 4.27
CA LYS A 111 -0.79 -17.25 3.95
C LYS A 111 0.05 -16.73 5.11
N LEU A 112 -0.39 -15.67 5.76
CA LEU A 112 0.31 -15.13 6.94
C LEU A 112 0.36 -16.15 8.08
N LYS A 113 -0.74 -16.87 8.33
CA LYS A 113 -0.81 -17.98 9.29
C LYS A 113 0.15 -19.11 8.94
N GLU A 114 0.16 -19.57 7.67
CA GLU A 114 1.08 -20.62 7.20
C GLU A 114 2.54 -20.24 7.46
N LEU A 115 2.91 -19.00 7.15
CA LEU A 115 4.26 -18.48 7.38
C LEU A 115 4.61 -18.41 8.87
N ALA A 116 3.69 -17.90 9.69
CA ALA A 116 3.90 -17.83 11.14
C ALA A 116 4.08 -19.23 11.76
N ILE A 117 3.21 -20.19 11.41
CA ILE A 117 3.31 -21.57 11.89
C ILE A 117 4.63 -22.22 11.44
N ALA A 118 5.05 -21.99 10.20
CA ALA A 118 6.31 -22.55 9.70
C ALA A 118 7.51 -22.05 10.49
N GLU A 119 7.50 -20.77 10.87
CA GLU A 119 8.59 -20.17 11.65
C GLU A 119 8.57 -20.61 13.12
N ILE A 120 7.39 -20.68 13.74
CA ILE A 120 7.21 -21.22 15.09
C ILE A 120 7.72 -22.68 15.15
N LYS A 121 7.34 -23.51 14.17
CA LYS A 121 7.81 -24.90 14.07
C LYS A 121 9.33 -25.02 13.96
N LYS A 122 9.96 -24.12 13.28
CA LYS A 122 11.42 -24.09 13.13
C LYS A 122 12.10 -23.81 14.46
N ASN A 123 11.53 -22.92 15.28
CA ASN A 123 12.12 -22.48 16.52
C ASN A 123 11.71 -23.39 17.72
N ARG A 124 10.42 -23.75 17.79
CA ARG A 124 9.86 -24.62 18.84
C ARG A 124 8.80 -25.59 18.28
N PRO A 125 9.19 -26.77 17.80
CA PRO A 125 8.27 -27.69 17.08
C PRO A 125 7.07 -28.16 17.88
N SER A 126 7.16 -28.20 19.21
CA SER A 126 6.12 -28.72 20.12
C SER A 126 4.99 -27.72 20.44
N GLU A 127 5.16 -26.44 20.15
CA GLU A 127 4.29 -25.37 20.66
C GLU A 127 3.25 -24.86 19.64
N GLN A 128 3.15 -25.45 18.46
CA GLN A 128 2.28 -25.03 17.38
C GLN A 128 0.75 -25.20 17.60
N ASN A 129 0.34 -25.85 18.70
CA ASN A 129 -1.06 -26.26 18.90
C ASN A 129 -1.87 -25.35 19.83
N ASN A 130 -1.24 -24.35 20.47
CA ASN A 130 -1.89 -23.42 21.38
C ASN A 130 -1.53 -21.98 20.96
N ILE A 131 -2.06 -21.54 19.81
CA ILE A 131 -1.76 -20.23 19.25
C ILE A 131 -2.96 -19.31 19.45
N LYS A 132 -2.69 -18.14 20.02
CA LYS A 132 -3.61 -16.99 20.02
C LYS A 132 -3.20 -15.99 18.95
N TYR A 133 -4.19 -15.43 18.27
CA TYR A 133 -3.94 -14.45 17.22
C TYR A 133 -4.39 -13.06 17.65
N VAL A 134 -3.58 -12.06 17.34
CA VAL A 134 -3.91 -10.65 17.44
C VAL A 134 -3.85 -10.06 16.03
N VAL A 135 -4.94 -9.57 15.50
CA VAL A 135 -4.98 -8.92 14.19
C VAL A 135 -5.17 -7.44 14.38
N THR A 136 -4.30 -6.62 13.77
CA THR A 136 -4.43 -5.17 13.86
C THR A 136 -5.49 -4.65 12.87
N VAL A 137 -6.28 -3.67 13.34
CA VAL A 137 -7.34 -3.02 12.57
C VAL A 137 -7.27 -1.50 12.76
N PRO A 138 -7.61 -0.69 11.74
CA PRO A 138 -7.70 0.76 11.89
C PRO A 138 -8.71 1.19 12.97
N ALA A 139 -8.38 2.26 13.68
CA ALA A 139 -9.27 2.79 14.71
C ALA A 139 -10.59 3.36 14.16
N ILE A 140 -10.57 3.82 12.90
CA ILE A 140 -11.73 4.40 12.22
C ILE A 140 -12.70 3.36 11.63
N TRP A 141 -12.40 2.06 11.71
CA TRP A 141 -13.28 1.04 11.17
C TRP A 141 -14.56 0.87 11.98
N GLU A 142 -15.64 0.77 11.25
CA GLU A 142 -16.96 0.47 11.82
C GLU A 142 -17.15 -1.05 12.02
N GLU A 143 -18.21 -1.41 12.71
CA GLU A 143 -18.56 -2.81 13.02
C GLU A 143 -18.66 -3.69 11.77
N SER A 144 -19.18 -3.14 10.66
CA SER A 144 -19.33 -3.88 9.40
C SER A 144 -18.00 -4.38 8.84
N GLN A 145 -16.93 -3.58 8.93
CA GLN A 145 -15.60 -3.95 8.46
C GLN A 145 -14.95 -4.97 9.41
N LYS A 146 -15.12 -4.79 10.72
CA LYS A 146 -14.66 -5.76 11.73
C LYS A 146 -15.32 -7.12 11.55
N ASN A 147 -16.62 -7.17 11.25
CA ASN A 147 -17.34 -8.43 10.99
C ASN A 147 -16.81 -9.16 9.75
N ILE A 148 -16.42 -8.44 8.69
CA ILE A 148 -15.76 -9.07 7.54
C ILE A 148 -14.41 -9.69 7.95
N MET A 149 -13.64 -9.01 8.81
CA MET A 149 -12.38 -9.54 9.31
C MET A 149 -12.57 -10.76 10.20
N ILE A 150 -13.61 -10.78 11.05
CA ILE A 150 -13.97 -11.96 11.87
C ILE A 150 -14.32 -13.13 10.97
N ASP A 151 -15.22 -12.96 10.00
CA ASP A 151 -15.62 -14.01 9.07
C ASP A 151 -14.43 -14.54 8.25
N ALA A 152 -13.56 -13.64 7.76
CA ALA A 152 -12.34 -14.02 7.07
C ALA A 152 -11.39 -14.81 7.98
N SER A 153 -11.25 -14.42 9.26
CA SER A 153 -10.40 -15.09 10.25
C SER A 153 -10.90 -16.50 10.60
N ILE A 154 -12.21 -16.68 10.73
CA ILE A 154 -12.84 -17.99 10.91
C ILE A 154 -12.55 -18.89 9.70
N LYS A 155 -12.81 -18.37 8.49
CA LYS A 155 -12.60 -19.12 7.24
C LYS A 155 -11.13 -19.44 6.98
N ALA A 156 -10.21 -18.57 7.41
CA ALA A 156 -8.77 -18.82 7.38
C ALA A 156 -8.31 -19.80 8.45
N GLY A 157 -9.19 -20.17 9.38
CA GLY A 157 -8.89 -21.10 10.48
C GLY A 157 -7.93 -20.50 11.50
N LEU A 158 -7.91 -19.18 11.70
CA LEU A 158 -7.24 -18.54 12.82
C LEU A 158 -7.98 -18.90 14.11
N ILE A 159 -9.31 -18.91 14.02
CA ILE A 159 -10.24 -19.30 15.09
C ILE A 159 -11.26 -20.29 14.55
N LYS A 160 -11.98 -20.95 15.44
CA LYS A 160 -13.00 -21.94 15.08
C LYS A 160 -14.38 -21.32 14.91
N GLU A 161 -14.69 -20.35 15.74
CA GLU A 161 -16.02 -19.67 15.80
C GLU A 161 -15.85 -18.25 16.35
N GLU A 162 -16.87 -17.42 16.22
CA GLU A 162 -16.84 -15.99 16.57
C GLU A 162 -16.52 -15.74 18.07
N ASP A 163 -17.01 -16.59 18.95
CA ASP A 163 -16.78 -16.50 20.41
C ASP A 163 -15.45 -17.13 20.86
N ASP A 164 -14.59 -17.56 19.93
CA ASP A 164 -13.30 -18.14 20.25
C ASP A 164 -12.35 -17.07 20.80
N LYS A 165 -11.93 -17.27 22.05
CA LYS A 165 -11.02 -16.38 22.77
C LYS A 165 -9.56 -16.45 22.26
N SER A 166 -9.32 -17.12 21.15
CA SER A 166 -8.00 -17.20 20.51
C SER A 166 -7.74 -16.07 19.51
N LEU A 167 -8.74 -15.22 19.18
CA LEU A 167 -8.58 -14.05 18.34
C LEU A 167 -8.87 -12.77 19.12
N PHE A 168 -7.99 -11.81 18.98
CA PHE A 168 -8.15 -10.47 19.50
C PHE A 168 -7.93 -9.47 18.35
N PHE A 169 -8.70 -8.38 18.33
CA PHE A 169 -8.41 -7.23 17.50
C PHE A 169 -7.73 -6.15 18.33
N ALA A 170 -6.60 -5.65 17.83
CA ALA A 170 -5.91 -4.50 18.38
C ALA A 170 -6.03 -3.32 17.41
N LEU A 171 -6.29 -2.14 17.93
CA LEU A 171 -6.26 -0.94 17.08
C LEU A 171 -4.82 -0.62 16.68
N GLU A 172 -4.58 -0.35 15.39
CA GLU A 172 -3.25 -0.06 14.85
C GLU A 172 -2.51 1.04 15.64
N PRO A 173 -3.13 2.21 15.92
CA PRO A 173 -2.48 3.25 16.69
C PRO A 173 -2.24 2.85 18.15
N GLU A 174 -3.10 2.03 18.76
CA GLU A 174 -2.87 1.52 20.12
C GLU A 174 -1.67 0.58 20.17
N ALA A 175 -1.56 -0.33 19.21
CA ALA A 175 -0.41 -1.23 19.08
C ALA A 175 0.89 -0.44 18.88
N ALA A 176 0.88 0.60 18.05
CA ALA A 176 2.01 1.51 17.84
C ALA A 176 2.36 2.26 19.13
N SER A 177 1.36 2.77 19.87
CA SER A 177 1.53 3.44 21.15
C SER A 177 2.21 2.54 22.18
N TYR A 178 1.73 1.29 22.30
CA TYR A 178 2.29 0.32 23.21
C TYR A 178 3.76 0.03 22.90
N TYR A 179 4.09 -0.14 21.64
CA TYR A 179 5.49 -0.29 21.21
C TYR A 179 6.36 0.90 21.56
N CYS A 180 5.90 2.12 21.27
CA CYS A 180 6.63 3.35 21.56
C CYS A 180 6.85 3.55 23.07
N SER A 181 5.85 3.28 23.89
CA SER A 181 5.93 3.46 25.37
C SER A 181 6.84 2.43 26.03
N ASN A 182 6.93 1.22 25.48
CA ASN A 182 7.84 0.18 26.00
C ASN A 182 9.30 0.36 25.53
N ASN A 183 9.49 1.07 24.44
CA ASN A 183 10.81 1.32 23.84
C ASN A 183 11.45 2.56 24.46
N LYS A 184 11.70 2.61 25.74
CA LYS A 184 12.42 3.60 26.59
C LYS A 184 12.85 4.95 25.96
N SER A 185 12.53 5.17 24.69
CA SER A 185 12.84 6.39 23.93
C SER A 185 11.85 7.53 24.20
N ILE A 186 10.67 7.20 24.73
CA ILE A 186 9.62 8.18 25.09
C ILE A 186 9.19 7.91 26.51
N GLU A 187 9.43 8.87 27.41
CA GLU A 187 8.96 8.80 28.79
C GLU A 187 7.56 9.41 28.84
N ILE A 188 6.53 8.55 28.96
CA ILE A 188 5.12 8.97 29.09
C ILE A 188 4.71 8.85 30.57
N LYS A 189 4.12 9.91 31.13
CA LYS A 189 3.74 10.02 32.56
C LYS A 189 2.22 10.16 32.70
N GLU A 190 1.73 9.84 33.90
CA GLU A 190 0.35 10.14 34.29
C GLU A 190 0.05 11.65 34.13
N GLY A 191 -1.05 11.95 33.47
CA GLY A 191 -1.47 13.32 33.13
C GLY A 191 -0.98 13.80 31.76
N ASP A 192 -0.10 13.05 31.08
CA ASP A 192 0.36 13.42 29.74
C ASP A 192 -0.74 13.15 28.69
N TYR A 193 -0.86 14.10 27.76
CA TYR A 193 -1.65 13.96 26.55
C TYR A 193 -0.73 13.69 25.37
N TYR A 194 -1.12 12.78 24.50
CA TYR A 194 -0.38 12.55 23.28
C TYR A 194 -1.29 12.20 22.11
N ILE A 195 -0.84 12.54 20.92
CA ILE A 195 -1.49 12.23 19.66
C ILE A 195 -0.66 11.18 18.94
N ILE A 196 -1.30 10.12 18.49
CA ILE A 196 -0.70 9.14 17.59
C ILE A 196 -1.18 9.45 16.18
N CYS A 197 -0.24 9.62 15.26
CA CYS A 197 -0.49 9.73 13.84
C CYS A 197 0.07 8.48 13.17
N ASP A 198 -0.77 7.49 12.93
CA ASP A 198 -0.43 6.30 12.15
C ASP A 198 -0.65 6.60 10.66
N LEU A 199 0.42 6.91 9.94
CA LEU A 199 0.41 7.29 8.54
C LEU A 199 0.88 6.10 7.69
N GLY A 200 -0.06 5.24 7.33
CA GLY A 200 0.18 4.02 6.58
C GLY A 200 0.31 4.22 5.07
N GLY A 201 0.22 3.11 4.34
CA GLY A 201 0.23 3.12 2.88
C GLY A 201 -1.07 3.62 2.27
N GLY A 202 -2.23 3.19 2.79
CA GLY A 202 -3.56 3.54 2.26
C GLY A 202 -4.26 4.61 3.07
N THR A 203 -4.26 4.46 4.40
CA THR A 203 -4.96 5.35 5.33
C THR A 203 -3.98 6.02 6.29
N GLY A 204 -4.44 7.07 6.92
CA GLY A 204 -3.84 7.65 8.11
C GLY A 204 -4.88 7.70 9.21
N ASP A 205 -4.52 7.22 10.41
CA ASP A 205 -5.34 7.19 11.60
C ASP A 205 -4.75 8.09 12.66
N ILE A 206 -5.60 8.91 13.28
CA ILE A 206 -5.19 9.84 14.34
C ILE A 206 -6.05 9.56 15.58
N VAL A 207 -5.38 9.23 16.67
CA VAL A 207 -6.01 9.03 17.98
C VAL A 207 -5.35 9.90 19.03
N THR A 208 -6.11 10.29 20.05
CA THR A 208 -5.64 11.17 21.12
C THR A 208 -5.90 10.52 22.45
N HIS A 209 -4.85 10.37 23.22
CA HIS A 209 -4.87 9.66 24.47
C HIS A 209 -4.42 10.55 25.65
N LEU A 210 -5.03 10.31 26.81
CA LEU A 210 -4.60 10.80 28.12
C LEU A 210 -4.11 9.60 28.94
N ILE A 211 -2.97 9.72 29.55
CA ILE A 211 -2.48 8.77 30.53
C ILE A 211 -3.11 9.04 31.89
N GLY A 212 -4.00 8.18 32.28
CA GLY A 212 -4.63 8.21 33.61
C GLY A 212 -3.82 7.48 34.68
N ALA A 213 -4.42 7.34 35.85
CA ALA A 213 -3.85 6.60 37.00
C ALA A 213 -3.52 5.15 36.60
N ASN A 214 -2.44 4.62 37.18
CA ASN A 214 -1.93 3.26 36.87
C ASN A 214 -1.57 3.02 35.38
N LYS A 215 -1.20 4.07 34.67
CA LYS A 215 -0.90 4.04 33.24
C LYS A 215 -2.08 3.59 32.35
N ASN A 216 -3.31 3.73 32.83
CA ASN A 216 -4.47 3.51 31.98
C ASN A 216 -4.50 4.54 30.85
N VAL A 217 -4.78 4.07 29.64
CA VAL A 217 -4.91 4.92 28.46
C VAL A 217 -6.38 5.23 28.25
N ASN A 218 -6.74 6.52 28.22
CA ASN A 218 -8.10 6.98 27.97
C ASN A 218 -8.13 7.73 26.64
N GLU A 219 -9.01 7.30 25.74
CA GLU A 219 -9.30 8.07 24.54
C GLU A 219 -10.08 9.33 24.91
N ILE A 220 -9.60 10.49 24.49
CA ILE A 220 -10.18 11.80 24.86
C ILE A 220 -10.80 12.53 23.66
N TYR A 221 -10.51 12.09 22.47
CA TYR A 221 -11.10 12.61 21.24
C TYR A 221 -11.42 11.41 20.33
N PRO A 222 -12.62 11.36 19.68
CA PRO A 222 -12.97 10.27 18.81
C PRO A 222 -11.91 10.03 17.72
N PRO A 223 -11.56 8.77 17.44
CA PRO A 223 -10.61 8.45 16.39
C PRO A 223 -11.01 9.12 15.08
N ASN A 224 -10.03 9.68 14.41
CA ASN A 224 -10.22 10.33 13.13
C ASN A 224 -9.16 9.86 12.13
N GLY A 225 -9.44 10.00 10.85
CA GLY A 225 -8.53 9.53 9.83
C GLY A 225 -9.11 9.69 8.43
N GLY A 226 -8.36 9.17 7.47
CA GLY A 226 -8.78 9.26 6.07
C GLY A 226 -7.79 8.62 5.11
N LYS A 227 -7.98 8.89 3.82
CA LYS A 227 -7.07 8.48 2.74
C LYS A 227 -5.82 9.37 2.71
N PHE A 228 -5.04 9.34 3.79
CA PHE A 228 -3.79 10.11 3.93
C PHE A 228 -2.54 9.26 3.70
N GLY A 229 -2.73 8.04 3.21
CA GLY A 229 -1.63 7.10 3.02
C GLY A 229 -0.70 7.46 1.86
N SER A 230 0.49 6.91 1.91
CA SER A 230 1.55 7.21 0.93
C SER A 230 1.20 6.78 -0.51
N ASN A 231 0.28 5.82 -0.69
CA ASN A 231 -0.18 5.39 -2.02
C ASN A 231 -1.09 6.43 -2.69
N GLU A 232 -1.78 7.26 -1.90
CA GLU A 232 -2.59 8.35 -2.45
C GLU A 232 -1.72 9.37 -3.19
N ILE A 233 -0.49 9.59 -2.73
CA ILE A 233 0.49 10.45 -3.40
C ILE A 233 0.82 9.90 -4.79
N ASN A 234 1.08 8.59 -4.90
CA ASN A 234 1.36 7.94 -6.18
C ASN A 234 0.16 8.04 -7.13
N LYS A 235 -1.04 7.81 -6.60
CA LYS A 235 -2.29 7.89 -7.35
C LYS A 235 -2.54 9.31 -7.87
N LEU A 236 -2.42 10.33 -7.03
CA LEU A 236 -2.57 11.72 -7.42
C LEU A 236 -1.54 12.13 -8.49
N PHE A 237 -0.29 11.67 -8.36
CA PHE A 237 0.72 11.92 -9.39
C PHE A 237 0.36 11.25 -10.72
N LEU A 238 -0.11 9.99 -10.70
CA LEU A 238 -0.59 9.31 -11.90
C LEU A 238 -1.75 10.07 -12.54
N GLU A 239 -2.80 10.37 -11.78
CA GLU A 239 -4.03 10.99 -12.28
C GLU A 239 -3.81 12.42 -12.77
N ASP A 240 -3.08 13.23 -12.01
CA ASP A 240 -2.92 14.65 -12.29
C ASP A 240 -1.80 14.96 -13.30
N VAL A 241 -0.85 14.07 -13.44
CA VAL A 241 0.29 14.29 -14.32
C VAL A 241 0.28 13.30 -15.49
N ILE A 242 0.48 12.02 -15.21
CA ILE A 242 0.69 11.03 -16.28
C ILE A 242 -0.58 10.84 -17.11
N PHE A 243 -1.71 10.62 -16.47
CA PHE A 243 -2.97 10.37 -17.19
C PHE A 243 -3.47 11.61 -17.94
N LYS A 244 -3.23 12.80 -17.41
CA LYS A 244 -3.55 14.05 -18.14
C LYS A 244 -2.67 14.28 -19.36
N ILE A 245 -1.39 13.88 -19.31
CA ILE A 245 -0.49 13.96 -20.47
C ILE A 245 -1.00 13.05 -21.60
N PHE A 246 -1.38 11.81 -21.27
CA PHE A 246 -1.69 10.76 -22.23
C PHE A 246 -3.18 10.51 -22.47
N ASP A 247 -4.05 11.26 -21.80
CA ASP A 247 -5.51 11.08 -21.85
C ASP A 247 -5.90 9.62 -21.58
N CYS A 248 -5.37 9.07 -20.49
CA CYS A 248 -5.56 7.69 -20.06
C CYS A 248 -5.83 7.68 -18.56
N LYS A 249 -6.74 6.83 -18.05
CA LYS A 249 -7.11 6.83 -16.64
C LYS A 249 -6.58 5.61 -15.87
N ASP A 250 -6.47 4.48 -16.55
CA ASP A 250 -6.11 3.19 -15.99
C ASP A 250 -5.60 2.26 -17.09
N PHE A 251 -5.14 1.08 -16.70
CA PHE A 251 -4.65 0.08 -17.65
C PHE A 251 -5.74 -0.34 -18.66
N SER A 252 -6.98 -0.51 -18.23
CA SER A 252 -8.08 -0.91 -19.14
C SER A 252 -8.33 0.15 -20.21
N THR A 253 -8.29 1.43 -19.85
CA THR A 253 -8.40 2.54 -20.81
C THR A 253 -7.21 2.59 -21.75
N TYR A 254 -5.99 2.35 -21.24
CA TYR A 254 -4.78 2.25 -22.02
C TYR A 254 -4.88 1.09 -23.03
N TYR A 255 -5.22 -0.11 -22.56
CA TYR A 255 -5.28 -1.32 -23.38
C TYR A 255 -6.34 -1.20 -24.50
N ARG A 256 -7.51 -0.65 -24.19
CA ARG A 256 -8.53 -0.37 -25.19
C ARG A 256 -8.01 0.57 -26.28
N LYS A 257 -7.38 1.69 -25.91
CA LYS A 257 -6.77 2.61 -26.89
C LYS A 257 -5.67 1.93 -27.70
N TYR A 258 -4.86 1.08 -27.07
CA TYR A 258 -3.84 0.31 -27.75
C TYR A 258 -4.45 -0.58 -28.84
N LEU A 259 -5.51 -1.31 -28.54
CA LEU A 259 -6.21 -2.15 -29.51
C LEU A 259 -6.84 -1.32 -30.64
N GLU A 260 -7.49 -0.21 -30.32
CA GLU A 260 -8.10 0.71 -31.32
C GLU A 260 -7.06 1.21 -32.33
N VAL A 261 -5.87 1.57 -31.88
CA VAL A 261 -4.80 2.10 -32.75
C VAL A 261 -4.13 0.99 -33.57
N ASN A 262 -4.05 -0.22 -33.06
CA ASN A 262 -3.34 -1.34 -33.67
C ASN A 262 -4.27 -2.34 -34.40
N THR A 263 -5.50 -1.98 -34.69
CA THR A 263 -6.50 -2.84 -35.39
C THR A 263 -6.04 -3.38 -36.74
N ASN A 264 -5.12 -2.70 -37.42
CA ASN A 264 -4.62 -3.09 -38.75
C ASN A 264 -3.33 -3.92 -38.69
N LYS A 265 -2.80 -4.19 -37.48
CA LYS A 265 -1.64 -5.07 -37.33
C LYS A 265 -2.07 -6.55 -37.40
N GLU A 266 -1.20 -7.42 -37.91
CA GLU A 266 -1.41 -8.86 -37.80
C GLU A 266 -1.40 -9.25 -36.30
N LYS A 267 -2.14 -10.31 -35.95
CA LYS A 267 -2.24 -10.75 -34.54
C LYS A 267 -0.88 -11.05 -33.89
N GLU A 268 0.09 -11.45 -34.69
CA GLU A 268 1.45 -11.77 -34.24
C GLU A 268 2.29 -10.52 -33.92
N ASP A 269 1.92 -9.36 -34.47
CA ASP A 269 2.58 -8.06 -34.22
C ASP A 269 1.95 -7.24 -33.09
N ILE A 270 0.82 -7.71 -32.54
CA ILE A 270 0.18 -7.09 -31.39
C ILE A 270 0.86 -7.62 -30.14
N GLU A 271 1.51 -6.74 -29.38
CA GLU A 271 1.99 -7.12 -28.05
C GLU A 271 0.81 -7.65 -27.23
N ASP A 272 1.02 -8.80 -26.58
CA ASP A 272 -0.01 -9.40 -25.79
C ASP A 272 -0.33 -8.50 -24.57
N GLU A 273 -1.55 -8.60 -24.07
CA GLU A 273 -2.04 -7.83 -22.93
C GLU A 273 -1.13 -7.99 -21.70
N VAL A 274 -0.49 -9.13 -21.59
CA VAL A 274 0.42 -9.50 -20.51
C VAL A 274 1.67 -8.64 -20.49
N THR A 275 2.33 -8.54 -21.66
CA THR A 275 3.54 -7.74 -21.83
C THR A 275 3.23 -6.26 -21.52
N LEU A 276 2.10 -5.77 -22.03
CA LEU A 276 1.65 -4.40 -21.77
C LEU A 276 1.32 -4.16 -20.31
N TYR A 277 0.65 -5.12 -19.65
CA TYR A 277 0.34 -5.01 -18.22
C TYR A 277 1.61 -5.04 -17.36
N ASN A 278 2.59 -5.87 -17.70
CA ASN A 278 3.88 -5.87 -17.01
C ASN A 278 4.59 -4.52 -17.11
N THR A 279 4.56 -3.91 -18.30
CA THR A 279 5.16 -2.58 -18.52
C THR A 279 4.40 -1.50 -17.73
N TRP A 280 3.07 -1.63 -17.58
CA TRP A 280 2.26 -0.77 -16.73
C TRP A 280 2.65 -0.90 -15.25
N LEU A 281 2.82 -2.12 -14.75
CA LEU A 281 3.28 -2.36 -13.37
C LEU A 281 4.69 -1.81 -13.12
N GLU A 282 5.56 -1.82 -14.13
CA GLU A 282 6.87 -1.18 -14.04
C GLU A 282 6.77 0.34 -13.94
N LEU A 283 5.81 0.96 -14.62
CA LEU A 283 5.54 2.38 -14.48
C LEU A 283 5.09 2.73 -13.05
N GLU A 284 4.15 1.96 -12.48
CA GLU A 284 3.70 2.17 -11.10
C GLU A 284 4.87 2.07 -10.10
N ARG A 285 5.78 1.11 -10.31
CA ARG A 285 7.00 0.99 -9.49
C ARG A 285 7.94 2.17 -9.65
N ASN A 286 8.19 2.60 -10.88
CA ASN A 286 9.05 3.75 -11.14
C ASN A 286 8.53 5.01 -10.45
N ILE A 287 7.22 5.17 -10.30
CA ILE A 287 6.59 6.26 -9.56
C ILE A 287 6.82 6.09 -8.05
N ASN A 288 6.70 4.88 -7.53
CA ASN A 288 7.02 4.61 -6.14
C ASN A 288 8.51 4.88 -5.84
N ASP A 289 9.41 4.41 -6.70
CA ASP A 289 10.85 4.65 -6.61
C ASP A 289 11.17 6.15 -6.69
N PHE A 290 10.46 6.90 -7.53
CA PHE A 290 10.56 8.35 -7.60
C PHE A 290 10.19 9.01 -6.27
N LYS A 291 9.10 8.59 -5.64
CA LYS A 291 8.68 9.06 -4.32
C LYS A 291 9.69 8.68 -3.24
N GLU A 292 10.20 7.45 -3.25
CA GLU A 292 11.15 6.94 -2.26
C GLU A 292 12.58 7.45 -2.49
N GLY A 293 12.98 7.64 -3.74
CA GLY A 293 14.26 8.22 -4.10
C GLY A 293 14.45 9.63 -3.56
N THR A 294 13.35 10.33 -3.28
CA THR A 294 13.40 11.61 -2.55
C THR A 294 13.90 11.45 -1.12
N LYS A 295 13.74 10.28 -0.49
CA LYS A 295 14.22 9.98 0.87
C LYS A 295 15.74 9.73 0.91
N ASN A 296 16.29 9.11 -0.14
CA ASN A 296 17.69 8.66 -0.15
C ASN A 296 18.72 9.77 -0.45
N ASN A 297 18.28 10.93 -0.91
CA ASN A 297 19.18 12.02 -1.27
C ASN A 297 19.66 12.88 -0.08
N ASN A 298 19.58 12.39 1.18
CA ASN A 298 19.99 13.12 2.40
C ASN A 298 19.53 14.60 2.41
N ILE A 299 18.36 14.86 1.83
CA ILE A 299 17.78 16.18 1.81
C ILE A 299 17.29 16.45 3.22
N ASN A 300 18.07 17.20 3.98
CA ASN A 300 17.68 17.68 5.29
C ASN A 300 16.58 18.73 5.08
N ILE A 301 15.33 18.28 5.02
CA ILE A 301 14.17 19.13 4.78
C ILE A 301 13.86 19.90 6.07
N GLN A 302 14.72 20.85 6.42
CA GLN A 302 14.40 21.86 7.42
C GLN A 302 13.55 22.99 6.83
N ASN A 303 13.53 23.13 5.50
CA ASN A 303 12.76 24.15 4.82
C ASN A 303 12.31 23.67 3.44
N VAL A 304 11.02 23.56 3.19
CA VAL A 304 10.47 23.13 1.89
C VAL A 304 10.83 24.11 0.76
N ASP A 305 11.19 25.35 1.10
CA ASP A 305 11.58 26.38 0.15
C ASP A 305 13.04 26.22 -0.34
N ASP A 306 13.88 25.45 0.37
CA ASP A 306 15.27 25.14 -0.03
C ASP A 306 15.40 24.04 -1.09
N LEU A 307 14.27 23.53 -1.61
CA LEU A 307 14.23 22.51 -2.67
C LEU A 307 14.68 23.00 -4.05
N ASN A 308 15.33 24.16 -4.14
CA ASN A 308 15.83 24.69 -5.41
C ASN A 308 16.90 23.79 -6.07
N ASP A 309 17.61 22.98 -5.28
CA ASP A 309 18.67 22.06 -5.73
C ASP A 309 18.22 20.60 -5.88
N VAL A 310 16.92 20.31 -5.71
CA VAL A 310 16.40 18.94 -5.86
C VAL A 310 16.35 18.58 -7.34
N GLY A 311 17.10 17.54 -7.69
CA GLY A 311 17.30 17.07 -9.07
C GLY A 311 15.99 16.65 -9.79
N TYR A 312 16.19 16.11 -10.97
CA TYR A 312 15.12 15.57 -11.81
C TYR A 312 15.15 14.04 -11.79
N TYR A 313 14.00 13.40 -11.72
CA TYR A 313 13.88 11.95 -11.80
C TYR A 313 13.35 11.53 -13.18
N PRO A 314 14.05 10.64 -13.91
CA PRO A 314 13.61 10.17 -15.22
C PRO A 314 12.59 9.03 -15.08
N ILE A 315 11.45 9.16 -15.74
CA ILE A 315 10.44 8.10 -15.86
C ILE A 315 10.35 7.70 -17.34
N ASN A 316 10.40 6.40 -17.60
CA ASN A 316 10.17 5.86 -18.93
C ASN A 316 8.66 5.74 -19.19
N LEU A 317 8.19 6.42 -20.20
CA LEU A 317 6.79 6.46 -20.62
C LEU A 317 6.61 5.88 -22.04
N GLU A 318 7.56 5.06 -22.48
CA GLU A 318 7.54 4.45 -23.81
C GLU A 318 6.27 3.64 -24.05
N LEU A 319 5.70 3.03 -23.01
CA LEU A 319 4.41 2.37 -23.04
C LEU A 319 3.34 3.19 -23.78
N PHE A 320 3.27 4.49 -23.54
CA PHE A 320 2.22 5.34 -24.12
C PHE A 320 2.41 5.69 -25.59
N LYS A 321 3.58 5.40 -26.19
CA LYS A 321 3.80 5.71 -27.62
C LYS A 321 2.86 4.90 -28.53
N ASP A 322 2.48 3.70 -28.08
CA ASP A 322 1.78 2.71 -28.90
C ASP A 322 0.26 2.90 -28.91
N ILE A 323 -0.26 3.86 -28.11
CA ILE A 323 -1.67 4.29 -28.14
C ILE A 323 -1.93 5.47 -29.09
N TYR A 324 -0.92 5.88 -29.88
CA TYR A 324 -1.02 6.96 -30.83
C TYR A 324 -0.71 6.49 -32.25
N ASN A 325 -1.56 6.82 -33.20
CA ASN A 325 -1.51 6.37 -34.60
C ASN A 325 -0.52 7.17 -35.49
N ASP A 326 0.38 7.96 -34.90
CA ASP A 326 1.33 8.79 -35.66
C ASP A 326 2.72 8.15 -35.68
N GLU A 327 2.91 7.16 -36.58
CA GLU A 327 4.21 6.49 -36.74
C GLU A 327 5.32 7.42 -37.26
N ILE A 328 4.96 8.45 -38.01
CA ILE A 328 5.92 9.32 -38.69
C ILE A 328 6.48 10.40 -37.77
N ASN A 329 5.77 10.74 -36.68
CA ASN A 329 6.10 11.90 -35.83
C ASN A 329 6.05 11.63 -34.32
N LYS A 330 6.26 10.37 -33.86
CA LYS A 330 6.23 10.02 -32.43
C LYS A 330 7.10 10.95 -31.56
N LYS A 331 8.25 11.38 -32.12
CA LYS A 331 9.13 12.35 -31.46
C LYS A 331 8.52 13.75 -31.34
N LYS A 332 7.80 14.21 -32.36
CA LYS A 332 7.11 15.50 -32.35
C LYS A 332 5.90 15.45 -31.43
N LEU A 333 5.24 14.31 -31.39
CA LEU A 333 4.08 14.07 -30.53
C LEU A 333 4.41 14.24 -29.05
N ILE A 334 5.44 13.53 -28.54
CA ILE A 334 5.81 13.67 -27.12
C ILE A 334 6.23 15.09 -26.76
N ASN A 335 6.90 15.81 -27.67
CA ASN A 335 7.22 17.22 -27.49
C ASN A 335 5.96 18.06 -27.30
N ASN A 336 4.95 17.85 -28.18
CA ASN A 336 3.68 18.56 -28.12
C ASN A 336 2.90 18.24 -26.82
N LEU A 337 2.88 16.97 -26.39
CA LEU A 337 2.22 16.54 -25.16
C LEU A 337 2.85 17.21 -23.92
N VAL A 338 4.18 17.17 -23.84
CA VAL A 338 4.93 17.82 -22.76
C VAL A 338 4.74 19.33 -22.78
N GLU A 339 4.74 19.95 -23.95
CA GLU A 339 4.48 21.39 -24.08
C GLU A 339 3.06 21.75 -23.66
N LYS A 340 2.06 20.95 -24.06
CA LYS A 340 0.65 21.13 -23.65
C LYS A 340 0.52 21.03 -22.13
N TYR A 341 1.14 20.01 -21.51
CA TYR A 341 1.16 19.89 -20.05
C TYR A 341 1.81 21.10 -19.40
N ASN A 342 3.01 21.49 -19.83
CA ASN A 342 3.75 22.62 -19.24
C ASN A 342 3.00 23.95 -19.37
N LYS A 343 2.17 24.13 -20.41
CA LYS A 343 1.28 25.31 -20.56
C LYS A 343 0.12 25.30 -19.57
N SER A 344 -0.32 24.10 -19.13
CA SER A 344 -1.40 23.95 -18.14
C SER A 344 -0.94 24.18 -16.71
N VAL A 345 0.36 24.06 -16.45
CA VAL A 345 0.96 24.18 -15.11
C VAL A 345 1.27 25.64 -14.80
N LYS A 346 0.70 26.16 -13.71
CA LYS A 346 0.86 27.56 -13.29
C LYS A 346 2.24 27.88 -12.69
N LYS A 347 2.93 26.88 -12.13
CA LYS A 347 4.21 27.04 -11.45
C LYS A 347 5.34 26.50 -12.32
N ASP A 348 6.31 27.33 -12.67
CA ASP A 348 7.45 26.95 -13.51
C ASP A 348 8.27 25.80 -12.94
N GLU A 349 8.35 25.73 -11.62
CA GLU A 349 9.07 24.67 -10.88
C GLU A 349 8.48 23.25 -11.01
N LEU A 350 7.23 23.15 -11.49
CA LEU A 350 6.56 21.87 -11.73
C LEU A 350 6.61 21.45 -13.21
N LYS A 351 7.26 22.23 -14.07
CA LYS A 351 7.40 21.89 -15.48
C LYS A 351 8.31 20.69 -15.69
N ILE A 352 7.90 19.81 -16.56
CA ILE A 352 8.61 18.59 -16.94
C ILE A 352 9.47 18.81 -18.17
N LYS A 353 10.51 17.98 -18.34
CA LYS A 353 11.44 18.07 -19.47
C LYS A 353 11.59 16.71 -20.14
N ILE A 354 11.88 16.72 -21.43
CA ILE A 354 12.20 15.51 -22.17
C ILE A 354 13.69 15.22 -22.06
N LYS A 355 14.05 14.03 -21.55
CA LYS A 355 15.43 13.52 -21.54
C LYS A 355 15.75 12.82 -22.85
N SER A 356 14.81 12.03 -23.36
CA SER A 356 14.93 11.32 -24.64
C SER A 356 13.57 11.20 -25.32
N SER A 357 13.41 11.88 -26.43
CA SER A 357 12.18 11.80 -27.21
C SER A 357 12.03 10.49 -27.98
N ASN A 358 13.14 9.83 -28.32
CA ASN A 358 13.11 8.53 -29.00
C ASN A 358 12.66 7.40 -28.06
N LYS A 359 13.05 7.47 -26.78
CA LYS A 359 12.71 6.49 -25.74
C LYS A 359 11.59 6.96 -24.81
N TRP A 360 10.92 8.07 -25.11
CA TRP A 360 9.87 8.66 -24.26
C TRP A 360 10.25 8.79 -22.79
N ILE A 361 11.49 9.16 -22.52
CA ILE A 361 11.97 9.41 -21.16
C ILE A 361 11.73 10.87 -20.82
N ILE A 362 10.81 11.09 -19.89
CA ILE A 362 10.50 12.41 -19.32
C ILE A 362 11.17 12.53 -17.96
N VAL A 363 11.75 13.67 -17.67
CA VAL A 363 12.28 13.97 -16.34
C VAL A 363 11.33 14.87 -15.58
N PHE A 364 10.99 14.43 -14.40
CA PHE A 364 10.08 15.12 -13.50
C PHE A 364 10.90 15.80 -12.39
N PRO A 365 10.65 17.09 -12.12
CA PRO A 365 11.30 17.73 -10.97
C PRO A 365 10.79 17.08 -9.68
N HIS A 366 11.68 16.83 -8.72
CA HIS A 366 11.29 16.27 -7.41
C HIS A 366 10.24 17.13 -6.70
N LYS A 367 10.21 18.44 -6.95
CA LYS A 367 9.18 19.35 -6.43
C LYS A 367 7.75 18.93 -6.74
N ILE A 368 7.52 18.18 -7.82
CA ILE A 368 6.18 17.68 -8.17
C ILE A 368 5.66 16.69 -7.12
N ILE A 369 6.51 15.74 -6.66
CA ILE A 369 6.14 14.80 -5.60
C ILE A 369 5.97 15.53 -4.27
N TYR A 370 6.86 16.47 -3.95
CA TYR A 370 6.71 17.28 -2.74
C TYR A 370 5.44 18.11 -2.71
N TYR A 371 4.97 18.57 -3.86
CA TYR A 371 3.68 19.24 -3.94
C TYR A 371 2.55 18.34 -3.44
N TYR A 372 2.47 17.09 -3.90
CA TYR A 372 1.45 16.14 -3.46
C TYR A 372 1.65 15.72 -2.00
N ILE A 373 2.89 15.51 -1.56
CA ILE A 373 3.19 15.25 -0.13
C ILE A 373 2.69 16.42 0.73
N LYS A 374 2.98 17.67 0.33
CA LYS A 374 2.57 18.87 1.07
C LYS A 374 1.06 18.98 1.20
N GLU A 375 0.30 18.69 0.15
CA GLU A 375 -1.16 18.72 0.20
C GLU A 375 -1.71 17.67 1.17
N GLN A 376 -1.14 16.45 1.19
CA GLN A 376 -1.53 15.42 2.15
C GLN A 376 -1.19 15.82 3.58
N VAL A 377 0.03 16.31 3.83
CA VAL A 377 0.47 16.79 5.14
C VAL A 377 -0.40 17.94 5.64
N LYS A 378 -0.80 18.85 4.76
CA LYS A 378 -1.70 19.94 5.11
C LYS A 378 -3.04 19.43 5.64
N SER A 379 -3.63 18.44 4.98
CA SER A 379 -4.89 17.83 5.44
C SER A 379 -4.74 17.17 6.81
N ILE A 380 -3.62 16.50 7.06
CA ILE A 380 -3.30 15.90 8.36
C ILE A 380 -3.14 16.99 9.43
N CYS A 381 -2.40 18.07 9.13
CA CYS A 381 -2.21 19.19 10.05
C CYS A 381 -3.54 19.89 10.38
N GLU A 382 -4.43 20.06 9.41
CA GLU A 382 -5.76 20.63 9.64
C GLU A 382 -6.58 19.77 10.60
N LEU A 383 -6.46 18.45 10.50
CA LEU A 383 -7.12 17.51 11.38
C LEU A 383 -6.55 17.58 12.81
N ILE A 384 -5.22 17.57 12.93
CA ILE A 384 -4.54 17.73 14.24
C ILE A 384 -4.92 19.05 14.90
N ASN A 385 -4.96 20.16 14.16
CA ASN A 385 -5.36 21.45 14.69
C ASN A 385 -6.80 21.45 15.22
N LYS A 386 -7.74 20.78 14.56
CA LYS A 386 -9.11 20.60 15.08
C LYS A 386 -9.15 19.86 16.41
N ILE A 387 -8.30 18.85 16.57
CA ILE A 387 -8.18 18.10 17.83
C ILE A 387 -7.63 19.01 18.93
N LEU A 388 -6.55 19.76 18.65
CA LEU A 388 -5.93 20.67 19.60
C LEU A 388 -6.85 21.84 20.00
N ASP A 389 -7.74 22.27 19.10
CA ASP A 389 -8.71 23.34 19.41
C ASP A 389 -9.92 22.82 20.21
N TYR A 390 -10.21 21.53 20.19
CA TYR A 390 -11.27 20.90 20.99
C TYR A 390 -10.92 20.87 22.48
N GLU A 391 -9.64 20.82 22.81
CA GLU A 391 -9.09 20.77 24.17
C GLU A 391 -9.04 22.17 24.87
N LYS A 392 -9.33 23.26 24.16
CA LYS A 392 -9.38 24.62 24.68
C LYS A 392 -10.79 24.97 25.16
#